data_814296094e28e2f05116405a28ee2c0e
#
_entry.id   814296094e28e2f05116405a28ee2c0e
#
_cell.length_a   1.000
_cell.length_b   1.000
_cell.length_c   1.000
_cell.angle_alpha   90.00
_cell.angle_beta   90.00
_cell.angle_gamma   90.00
#
_symmetry.space_group_name_H-M   'P 1'
#
loop_
_entity.id
_entity.type
_entity.pdbx_description
1 polymer ?
#
loop_
_entity_poly.entity_id
_entity_poly.type
_entity_poly.pdbx_seq_one_letter_code
_entity_poly.pdbx_strand_id
1 'polypeptide(L)'
;MQHPPRGLQLNRRSWLLAGVGVALYSARGADSLAVTYDGDNLHISDSGLHFLNGKPLARLKDGASVVFLSELTVFSDRGVTILRRSPVGRFVVSYDIWREDHFSVTALGLATRSAGSLPAAALETWCLENMAVSVAGIAPDRPFWLRLEIRTGDPIDLSRILGDPGISLRSLVVLLGRKPGADDPQWVREAGPLRLADLVRTPGRGARTG
;
A
#
# COMPACT_ATOMS: atom_id res chain seq x y z
N MET A 1 61.14 -19.70 55.06
CA MET A 1 59.73 -20.02 55.32
C MET A 1 58.89 -19.49 54.18
N GLN A 2 58.52 -20.39 53.27
CA GLN A 2 57.80 -20.09 52.02
C GLN A 2 56.39 -20.64 52.13
N HIS A 3 55.36 -19.77 51.97
CA HIS A 3 53.99 -20.20 51.86
C HIS A 3 53.64 -20.48 50.38
N PRO A 4 52.95 -21.59 50.09
CA PRO A 4 52.47 -21.87 48.72
C PRO A 4 51.15 -21.12 48.43
N PRO A 5 50.88 -20.80 47.14
CA PRO A 5 49.65 -20.11 46.74
C PRO A 5 48.46 -21.09 46.67
N ARG A 6 47.31 -20.59 47.13
CA ARG A 6 46.02 -21.28 47.08
C ARG A 6 45.51 -21.38 45.63
N GLY A 7 45.23 -22.60 45.21
CA GLY A 7 44.63 -22.92 43.95
C GLY A 7 43.18 -22.41 43.84
N LEU A 8 42.88 -21.74 42.71
CA LEU A 8 41.56 -21.39 42.27
C LEU A 8 40.81 -22.63 41.79
N GLN A 9 39.79 -23.05 42.55
CA GLN A 9 38.86 -24.08 42.10
C GLN A 9 37.87 -23.46 41.09
N LEU A 10 38.01 -23.84 39.83
CA LEU A 10 37.04 -23.54 38.77
C LEU A 10 35.80 -24.40 38.95
N ASN A 11 34.70 -23.76 39.28
CA ASN A 11 33.40 -24.39 39.47
C ASN A 11 32.77 -24.76 38.10
N ARG A 12 32.71 -26.06 37.82
CA ARG A 12 32.26 -26.67 36.55
C ARG A 12 30.72 -26.64 36.31
N ARG A 13 29.99 -25.67 36.81
CA ARG A 13 28.51 -25.64 36.71
C ARG A 13 27.90 -24.38 36.07
N SER A 14 28.62 -23.67 35.23
CA SER A 14 28.10 -22.45 34.57
C SER A 14 28.04 -22.52 33.06
N TRP A 15 27.78 -23.67 32.46
CA TRP A 15 27.64 -23.85 31.01
C TRP A 15 26.29 -24.46 30.64
N LEU A 16 25.18 -23.85 31.01
CA LEU A 16 23.87 -24.20 30.44
C LEU A 16 22.91 -23.02 30.56
N LEU A 17 23.22 -21.89 29.92
CA LEU A 17 22.25 -20.88 29.52
C LEU A 17 22.70 -20.34 28.15
N ALA A 18 22.76 -21.23 27.15
CA ALA A 18 22.71 -20.85 25.77
C ALA A 18 21.27 -20.39 25.49
N GLY A 19 21.02 -19.10 25.72
CA GLY A 19 19.78 -18.47 25.32
C GLY A 19 19.58 -18.67 23.83
N VAL A 20 18.53 -19.41 23.46
CA VAL A 20 17.98 -19.44 22.11
C VAL A 20 17.47 -18.03 21.83
N GLY A 21 18.33 -17.20 21.32
CA GLY A 21 17.97 -15.91 20.74
C GLY A 21 17.18 -16.22 19.46
N VAL A 22 15.85 -16.22 19.57
CA VAL A 22 14.98 -16.11 18.41
C VAL A 22 15.27 -14.76 17.78
N ALA A 23 16.13 -14.79 16.78
CA ALA A 23 16.35 -13.63 15.91
C ALA A 23 15.04 -13.37 15.16
N LEU A 24 14.22 -12.48 15.73
CA LEU A 24 13.15 -11.84 15.01
C LEU A 24 13.79 -11.00 13.90
N TYR A 25 13.92 -11.59 12.74
CA TYR A 25 14.26 -10.87 11.52
C TYR A 25 13.12 -9.92 11.16
N SER A 26 12.99 -8.85 11.93
CA SER A 26 12.23 -7.66 11.52
C SER A 26 13.17 -6.74 10.74
N ALA A 27 13.67 -7.22 9.60
CA ALA A 27 14.26 -6.35 8.59
C ALA A 27 13.11 -5.70 7.80
N ARG A 28 12.27 -4.92 8.49
CA ARG A 28 11.39 -3.95 7.85
C ARG A 28 12.19 -2.66 7.74
N GLY A 29 12.81 -2.45 6.58
CA GLY A 29 13.19 -1.11 6.16
C GLY A 29 11.94 -0.22 6.20
N ALA A 30 12.07 1.04 6.61
CA ALA A 30 10.98 2.00 6.75
C ALA A 30 10.19 2.29 5.45
N ASP A 31 10.55 1.68 4.33
CA ASP A 31 9.98 1.85 2.98
C ASP A 31 9.30 0.59 2.44
N SER A 32 8.88 -0.35 3.26
CA SER A 32 8.28 -1.59 2.77
C SER A 32 6.77 -1.56 2.83
N LEU A 33 6.13 -1.84 1.70
CA LEU A 33 4.70 -2.07 1.59
C LEU A 33 4.29 -3.22 2.54
N ALA A 34 3.50 -2.92 3.56
CA ALA A 34 2.95 -3.94 4.45
C ALA A 34 1.69 -4.53 3.81
N VAL A 35 1.59 -5.86 3.85
CA VAL A 35 0.52 -6.62 3.20
C VAL A 35 -0.19 -7.47 4.24
N THR A 36 -1.52 -7.44 4.24
CA THR A 36 -2.39 -8.27 5.06
C THR A 36 -3.39 -9.03 4.19
N TYR A 37 -4.01 -10.07 4.73
CA TYR A 37 -4.88 -10.98 3.99
C TYR A 37 -6.17 -11.23 4.77
N ASP A 38 -7.35 -11.06 4.12
CA ASP A 38 -8.65 -11.25 4.75
C ASP A 38 -9.33 -12.60 4.43
N GLY A 39 -8.66 -13.46 3.68
CA GLY A 39 -9.20 -14.74 3.20
C GLY A 39 -9.44 -14.77 1.70
N ASP A 40 -9.80 -13.65 1.09
CA ASP A 40 -10.08 -13.50 -0.34
C ASP A 40 -9.21 -12.46 -1.02
N ASN A 41 -8.82 -11.40 -0.28
CA ASN A 41 -8.12 -10.26 -0.82
C ASN A 41 -6.85 -9.93 -0.03
N LEU A 42 -5.88 -9.35 -0.71
CA LEU A 42 -4.76 -8.65 -0.09
C LEU A 42 -5.14 -7.19 0.10
N HIS A 43 -4.82 -6.68 1.27
CA HIS A 43 -4.88 -5.26 1.64
C HIS A 43 -3.47 -4.75 1.91
N ILE A 44 -3.28 -3.46 1.67
CA ILE A 44 -1.97 -2.83 1.79
C ILE A 44 -1.98 -1.68 2.78
N SER A 45 -0.82 -1.42 3.37
CA SER A 45 -0.52 -0.19 4.10
C SER A 45 0.95 0.17 3.91
N ASP A 46 1.25 1.46 3.87
CA ASP A 46 2.61 1.99 3.75
C ASP A 46 2.65 3.37 4.42
N SER A 47 3.39 3.50 5.51
CA SER A 47 3.52 4.76 6.24
C SER A 47 4.56 5.71 5.63
N GLY A 48 5.41 5.20 4.74
CA GLY A 48 6.45 5.97 4.05
C GLY A 48 6.05 6.42 2.65
N LEU A 49 4.87 6.02 2.16
CA LEU A 49 4.39 6.42 0.85
C LEU A 49 3.66 7.76 0.92
N HIS A 50 4.29 8.80 0.40
CA HIS A 50 3.72 10.14 0.30
C HIS A 50 3.56 10.52 -1.16
N PHE A 51 2.30 10.57 -1.64
CA PHE A 51 1.98 10.98 -3.01
C PHE A 51 1.31 12.36 -3.10
N LEU A 52 0.87 12.92 -1.96
CA LEU A 52 0.40 14.30 -1.87
C LEU A 52 1.56 15.27 -1.65
N ASN A 53 2.47 15.32 -2.62
CA ASN A 53 3.63 16.21 -2.61
C ASN A 53 3.88 16.83 -3.99
N GLY A 54 4.83 17.74 -4.09
CA GLY A 54 5.29 18.34 -5.35
C GLY A 54 4.18 18.95 -6.21
N LYS A 55 4.16 18.64 -7.49
CA LYS A 55 3.19 19.17 -8.47
C LYS A 55 1.71 18.90 -8.10
N PRO A 56 1.31 17.68 -7.69
CA PRO A 56 -0.06 17.42 -7.26
C PRO A 56 -0.51 18.30 -6.09
N LEU A 57 0.33 18.45 -5.07
CA LEU A 57 0.02 19.28 -3.91
C LEU A 57 -0.12 20.76 -4.29
N ALA A 58 0.77 21.29 -5.14
CA ALA A 58 0.68 22.66 -5.63
C ALA A 58 -0.65 22.91 -6.35
N ARG A 59 -1.04 22.01 -7.26
CA ARG A 59 -2.33 22.10 -7.97
C ARG A 59 -3.54 22.07 -7.02
N LEU A 60 -3.49 21.22 -5.98
CA LEU A 60 -4.54 21.17 -4.96
C LEU A 60 -4.65 22.51 -4.21
N LYS A 61 -3.52 23.09 -3.80
CA LYS A 61 -3.48 24.39 -3.10
C LYS A 61 -3.93 25.55 -4.00
N ASP A 62 -3.77 25.43 -5.31
CA ASP A 62 -4.31 26.38 -6.30
C ASP A 62 -5.82 26.19 -6.55
N GLY A 63 -6.49 25.33 -5.79
CA GLY A 63 -7.93 25.10 -5.85
C GLY A 63 -8.38 24.09 -6.91
N ALA A 64 -7.44 23.45 -7.62
CA ALA A 64 -7.78 22.39 -8.57
C ALA A 64 -7.99 21.06 -7.84
N SER A 65 -8.93 20.24 -8.31
CA SER A 65 -9.00 18.83 -7.92
C SER A 65 -7.96 18.01 -8.70
N VAL A 66 -7.38 17.00 -8.04
CA VAL A 66 -6.40 16.08 -8.65
C VAL A 66 -6.94 14.68 -8.59
N VAL A 67 -6.85 13.96 -9.72
CA VAL A 67 -7.17 12.54 -9.79
C VAL A 67 -5.89 11.73 -9.61
N PHE A 68 -5.94 10.76 -8.70
CA PHE A 68 -4.92 9.72 -8.58
C PHE A 68 -5.50 8.41 -9.10
N LEU A 69 -4.74 7.75 -9.97
CA LEU A 69 -5.03 6.42 -10.48
C LEU A 69 -4.14 5.43 -9.76
N SER A 70 -4.71 4.35 -9.27
CA SER A 70 -3.98 3.36 -8.50
C SER A 70 -4.26 1.94 -8.99
N GLU A 71 -3.26 1.09 -8.94
CA GLU A 71 -3.37 -0.30 -9.35
C GLU A 71 -2.52 -1.20 -8.45
N LEU A 72 -3.07 -2.36 -8.08
CA LEU A 72 -2.35 -3.44 -7.41
C LEU A 72 -2.18 -4.60 -8.38
N THR A 73 -0.95 -5.07 -8.57
CA THR A 73 -0.63 -6.19 -9.43
C THR A 73 0.12 -7.27 -8.65
N VAL A 74 -0.38 -8.51 -8.74
CA VAL A 74 0.26 -9.71 -8.15
C VAL A 74 0.99 -10.47 -9.25
N PHE A 75 2.26 -10.80 -9.03
CA PHE A 75 3.14 -11.53 -9.96
C PHE A 75 3.57 -12.87 -9.37
N SER A 76 3.76 -13.89 -10.22
CA SER A 76 4.30 -15.18 -9.80
C SER A 76 5.82 -15.16 -9.62
N ASP A 77 6.47 -14.20 -10.22
CA ASP A 77 7.90 -13.97 -10.20
C ASP A 77 8.17 -12.46 -10.15
N ARG A 78 9.40 -12.05 -10.01
CA ARG A 78 9.75 -10.65 -9.78
C ARG A 78 9.42 -9.77 -11.00
N GLY A 79 8.13 -9.49 -11.21
CA GLY A 79 7.64 -8.52 -12.17
C GLY A 79 7.42 -9.04 -13.61
N VAL A 80 7.48 -10.35 -13.85
CA VAL A 80 7.36 -10.92 -15.21
C VAL A 80 5.95 -11.44 -15.50
N THR A 81 5.46 -12.39 -14.69
CA THR A 81 4.16 -13.04 -14.97
C THR A 81 3.08 -12.54 -14.04
N ILE A 82 2.08 -11.87 -14.59
CA ILE A 82 0.93 -11.35 -13.83
C ILE A 82 -0.01 -12.50 -13.48
N LEU A 83 -0.29 -12.67 -12.19
CA LEU A 83 -1.29 -13.60 -11.67
C LEU A 83 -2.65 -12.93 -11.51
N ARG A 84 -2.66 -11.73 -10.94
CA ARG A 84 -3.87 -10.95 -10.64
C ARG A 84 -3.58 -9.47 -10.76
N ARG A 85 -4.63 -8.71 -11.06
CA ARG A 85 -4.59 -7.26 -11.13
C ARG A 85 -5.89 -6.71 -10.54
N SER A 86 -5.78 -5.70 -9.68
CA SER A 86 -6.98 -5.00 -9.21
C SER A 86 -7.59 -4.17 -10.33
N PRO A 87 -8.90 -3.86 -10.27
CA PRO A 87 -9.43 -2.75 -11.05
C PRO A 87 -8.65 -1.46 -10.75
N VAL A 88 -8.50 -0.60 -11.74
CA VAL A 88 -7.85 0.70 -11.54
C VAL A 88 -8.71 1.54 -10.59
N GLY A 89 -8.18 1.77 -9.40
CA GLY A 89 -8.76 2.68 -8.41
C GLY A 89 -8.62 4.13 -8.88
N ARG A 90 -9.62 4.96 -8.57
CA ARG A 90 -9.61 6.39 -8.88
C ARG A 90 -9.94 7.15 -7.62
N PHE A 91 -9.04 8.01 -7.20
CA PHE A 91 -9.21 8.89 -6.07
C PHE A 91 -9.22 10.33 -6.55
N VAL A 92 -10.36 11.01 -6.40
CA VAL A 92 -10.48 12.45 -6.66
C VAL A 92 -10.20 13.15 -5.35
N VAL A 93 -9.13 13.93 -5.32
CA VAL A 93 -8.70 14.69 -4.14
C VAL A 93 -8.94 16.17 -4.40
N SER A 94 -9.43 16.86 -3.39
CA SER A 94 -9.64 18.32 -3.38
C SER A 94 -9.10 18.91 -2.07
N TYR A 95 -8.58 20.13 -2.14
CA TYR A 95 -8.10 20.89 -0.98
C TYR A 95 -9.27 21.58 -0.28
N ASP A 96 -9.26 21.55 1.06
CA ASP A 96 -10.24 22.29 1.85
C ASP A 96 -9.74 23.72 2.08
N ILE A 97 -10.29 24.68 1.35
CA ILE A 97 -9.88 26.09 1.44
C ILE A 97 -10.20 26.74 2.79
N TRP A 98 -11.08 26.13 3.59
CA TRP A 98 -11.48 26.64 4.91
C TRP A 98 -10.65 26.08 6.05
N ARG A 99 -9.95 24.98 5.79
CA ARG A 99 -9.05 24.32 6.75
C ARG A 99 -7.71 24.08 6.09
N GLU A 100 -6.72 24.86 6.48
CA GLU A 100 -5.36 24.70 5.98
C GLU A 100 -4.87 23.26 6.20
N ASP A 101 -4.14 22.74 5.19
CA ASP A 101 -3.57 21.38 5.16
C ASP A 101 -4.57 20.23 5.35
N HIS A 102 -5.85 20.47 5.07
CA HIS A 102 -6.88 19.45 5.03
C HIS A 102 -7.39 19.20 3.60
N PHE A 103 -7.78 17.96 3.36
CA PHE A 103 -8.19 17.48 2.05
C PHE A 103 -9.45 16.64 2.15
N SER A 104 -10.23 16.61 1.09
CA SER A 104 -11.30 15.64 0.89
C SER A 104 -10.93 14.69 -0.23
N VAL A 105 -11.40 13.44 -0.16
CA VAL A 105 -11.17 12.42 -1.16
C VAL A 105 -12.45 11.67 -1.48
N THR A 106 -12.65 11.37 -2.76
CA THR A 106 -13.69 10.47 -3.25
C THR A 106 -13.07 9.34 -4.04
N ALA A 107 -13.28 8.12 -3.58
CA ALA A 107 -12.93 6.91 -4.33
C ALA A 107 -14.07 6.57 -5.28
N LEU A 108 -13.75 6.51 -6.57
CA LEU A 108 -14.68 6.14 -7.63
C LEU A 108 -14.45 4.66 -8.02
N GLY A 109 -15.50 3.85 -7.92
CA GLY A 109 -15.45 2.42 -8.21
C GLY A 109 -16.85 1.82 -8.26
N LEU A 110 -16.99 0.52 -7.98
CA LEU A 110 -18.28 -0.17 -7.87
C LEU A 110 -19.18 0.45 -6.80
N ALA A 111 -18.58 0.97 -5.73
CA ALA A 111 -19.23 1.80 -4.73
C ALA A 111 -18.41 3.07 -4.54
N THR A 112 -19.05 4.22 -4.64
CA THR A 112 -18.43 5.51 -4.33
C THR A 112 -18.29 5.66 -2.82
N ARG A 113 -17.09 5.98 -2.35
CA ARG A 113 -16.79 6.26 -0.94
C ARG A 113 -16.10 7.60 -0.84
N SER A 114 -16.42 8.36 0.20
CA SER A 114 -15.81 9.68 0.40
C SER A 114 -15.36 9.83 1.85
N ALA A 115 -14.30 10.58 2.03
CA ALA A 115 -13.86 11.08 3.33
C ALA A 115 -13.48 12.56 3.18
N GLY A 116 -13.79 13.35 4.19
CA GLY A 116 -13.53 14.78 4.17
C GLY A 116 -12.72 15.24 5.36
N SER A 117 -12.09 16.40 5.20
CA SER A 117 -11.31 17.09 6.24
C SER A 117 -10.22 16.22 6.88
N LEU A 118 -9.42 15.55 6.03
CA LEU A 118 -8.30 14.72 6.45
C LEU A 118 -6.99 15.48 6.22
N PRO A 119 -6.01 15.40 7.15
CA PRO A 119 -4.63 15.79 6.86
C PRO A 119 -4.02 14.86 5.80
N ALA A 120 -2.97 15.31 5.08
CA ALA A 120 -2.39 14.58 3.96
C ALA A 120 -2.06 13.11 4.27
N ALA A 121 -1.36 12.83 5.35
CA ALA A 121 -0.98 11.46 5.72
C ALA A 121 -2.20 10.56 6.00
N ALA A 122 -3.25 11.09 6.62
CA ALA A 122 -4.47 10.33 6.88
C ALA A 122 -5.25 10.06 5.59
N LEU A 123 -5.23 11.01 4.63
CA LEU A 123 -5.83 10.81 3.32
C LEU A 123 -5.09 9.74 2.53
N GLU A 124 -3.76 9.78 2.50
CA GLU A 124 -2.91 8.78 1.85
C GLU A 124 -3.19 7.38 2.42
N THR A 125 -3.22 7.25 3.74
CA THR A 125 -3.60 6.01 4.44
C THR A 125 -4.99 5.55 4.03
N TRP A 126 -5.98 6.45 4.03
CA TRP A 126 -7.35 6.12 3.64
C TRP A 126 -7.42 5.60 2.20
N CYS A 127 -6.67 6.20 1.27
CA CYS A 127 -6.60 5.72 -0.11
C CYS A 127 -6.09 4.28 -0.18
N LEU A 128 -4.96 3.99 0.50
CA LEU A 128 -4.37 2.65 0.52
C LEU A 128 -5.31 1.61 1.13
N GLU A 129 -5.98 1.96 2.21
CA GLU A 129 -6.96 1.09 2.87
C GLU A 129 -8.19 0.77 2.01
N ASN A 130 -8.52 1.61 1.03
CA ASN A 130 -9.61 1.38 0.09
C ASN A 130 -9.17 0.61 -1.17
N MET A 131 -7.93 0.13 -1.19
CA MET A 131 -7.41 -0.72 -2.25
C MET A 131 -7.37 -2.19 -1.79
N ALA A 132 -7.75 -3.07 -2.69
CA ALA A 132 -7.64 -4.50 -2.49
C ALA A 132 -7.43 -5.23 -3.82
N VAL A 133 -6.75 -6.38 -3.79
CA VAL A 133 -6.62 -7.27 -4.95
C VAL A 133 -6.96 -8.69 -4.56
N SER A 134 -7.82 -9.34 -5.35
CA SER A 134 -8.21 -10.72 -5.12
C SER A 134 -7.05 -11.67 -5.37
N VAL A 135 -6.89 -12.65 -4.47
CA VAL A 135 -5.93 -13.75 -4.58
C VAL A 135 -6.61 -15.10 -4.72
N ALA A 136 -7.88 -15.10 -5.10
CA ALA A 136 -8.63 -16.32 -5.35
C ALA A 136 -7.89 -17.23 -6.34
N GLY A 137 -7.67 -18.50 -5.95
CA GLY A 137 -6.97 -19.50 -6.75
C GLY A 137 -5.43 -19.42 -6.69
N ILE A 138 -4.85 -18.58 -5.85
CA ILE A 138 -3.41 -18.61 -5.55
C ILE A 138 -3.19 -19.61 -4.41
N ALA A 139 -2.29 -20.59 -4.62
CA ALA A 139 -1.97 -21.58 -3.60
C ALA A 139 -1.27 -20.91 -2.40
N PRO A 140 -1.63 -21.27 -1.14
CA PRO A 140 -1.13 -20.60 0.06
C PRO A 140 0.41 -20.58 0.20
N ASP A 141 1.07 -21.64 -0.24
CA ASP A 141 2.51 -21.79 -0.13
C ASP A 141 3.30 -21.25 -1.33
N ARG A 142 2.59 -20.85 -2.39
CA ARG A 142 3.22 -20.33 -3.60
C ARG A 142 3.78 -18.93 -3.36
N PRO A 143 5.06 -18.67 -3.62
CA PRO A 143 5.61 -17.33 -3.51
C PRO A 143 5.03 -16.42 -4.61
N PHE A 144 4.80 -15.16 -4.25
CA PHE A 144 4.34 -14.12 -5.17
C PHE A 144 4.93 -12.76 -4.78
N TRP A 145 4.83 -11.80 -5.67
CA TRP A 145 5.23 -10.40 -5.48
C TRP A 145 4.01 -9.51 -5.68
N LEU A 146 3.92 -8.45 -4.90
CA LEU A 146 2.88 -7.44 -5.01
C LEU A 146 3.53 -6.11 -5.41
N ARG A 147 2.98 -5.45 -6.42
CA ARG A 147 3.34 -4.10 -6.83
C ARG A 147 2.15 -3.19 -6.69
N LEU A 148 2.35 -2.08 -6.01
CA LEU A 148 1.46 -0.92 -5.99
C LEU A 148 2.02 0.11 -6.97
N GLU A 149 1.14 0.65 -7.80
CA GLU A 149 1.42 1.78 -8.67
C GLU A 149 0.37 2.87 -8.43
N ILE A 150 0.81 4.10 -8.16
CA ILE A 150 -0.04 5.28 -8.07
C ILE A 150 0.50 6.31 -9.04
N ARG A 151 -0.36 6.95 -9.82
CA ARG A 151 0.00 8.03 -10.75
C ARG A 151 -1.06 9.11 -10.78
N THR A 152 -0.70 10.31 -11.17
CA THR A 152 -1.68 11.36 -11.42
C THR A 152 -2.42 11.10 -12.73
N GLY A 153 -3.72 11.36 -12.73
CA GLY A 153 -4.54 11.37 -13.94
C GLY A 153 -4.54 12.74 -14.62
N ASP A 154 -4.90 12.77 -15.90
CA ASP A 154 -5.03 14.01 -16.66
C ASP A 154 -6.26 14.82 -16.18
N PRO A 155 -6.18 16.15 -16.07
CA PRO A 155 -7.33 17.02 -15.76
C PRO A 155 -8.50 16.86 -16.74
N ILE A 156 -8.23 16.53 -17.99
CA ILE A 156 -9.26 16.27 -19.02
C ILE A 156 -10.12 15.05 -18.64
N ASP A 157 -9.50 14.08 -17.96
CA ASP A 157 -10.22 12.89 -17.50
C ASP A 157 -11.16 13.22 -16.33
N LEU A 158 -10.85 14.24 -15.54
CA LEU A 158 -11.71 14.70 -14.45
C LEU A 158 -13.05 15.27 -14.98
N SER A 159 -13.01 16.12 -16.02
CA SER A 159 -14.20 16.71 -16.61
C SER A 159 -15.12 15.65 -17.25
N ARG A 160 -14.55 14.60 -17.83
CA ARG A 160 -15.30 13.45 -18.38
C ARG A 160 -15.89 12.56 -17.31
N ILE A 161 -15.19 12.39 -16.18
CA ILE A 161 -15.64 11.55 -15.06
C ILE A 161 -16.76 12.22 -14.27
N LEU A 162 -16.69 13.52 -14.06
CA LEU A 162 -17.68 14.29 -13.30
C LEU A 162 -18.89 14.73 -14.15
N GLY A 163 -18.76 14.77 -15.48
CA GLY A 163 -19.79 15.24 -16.40
C GLY A 163 -20.68 14.16 -17.03
N ASP A 164 -20.34 12.88 -16.88
CA ASP A 164 -21.05 11.77 -17.52
C ASP A 164 -21.55 10.76 -16.48
N PRO A 165 -22.87 10.58 -16.29
CA PRO A 165 -23.41 9.59 -15.36
C PRO A 165 -23.16 8.12 -15.77
N GLY A 166 -22.56 7.89 -16.93
CA GLY A 166 -22.20 6.58 -17.45
C GLY A 166 -20.72 6.52 -17.87
N ILE A 167 -19.89 5.86 -17.07
CA ILE A 167 -18.48 5.60 -17.45
C ILE A 167 -18.47 4.67 -18.66
N SER A 168 -18.18 5.21 -19.85
CA SER A 168 -18.06 4.38 -21.03
C SER A 168 -16.77 3.56 -20.98
N LEU A 169 -16.86 2.27 -21.32
CA LEU A 169 -15.71 1.36 -21.51
C LEU A 169 -14.62 1.99 -22.41
N ARG A 170 -15.02 2.83 -23.36
CA ARG A 170 -14.13 3.54 -24.28
C ARG A 170 -13.24 4.56 -23.56
N SER A 171 -13.77 5.25 -22.54
CA SER A 171 -12.99 6.19 -21.71
C SER A 171 -11.98 5.45 -20.84
N LEU A 172 -12.30 4.24 -20.39
CA LEU A 172 -11.38 3.35 -19.66
C LEU A 172 -10.22 2.88 -20.54
N VAL A 173 -10.49 2.45 -21.78
CA VAL A 173 -9.45 1.97 -22.70
C VAL A 173 -8.50 3.07 -23.09
N VAL A 174 -8.99 4.29 -23.32
CA VAL A 174 -8.15 5.47 -23.63
C VAL A 174 -7.29 5.86 -22.42
N LEU A 175 -7.84 5.76 -21.20
CA LEU A 175 -7.12 6.07 -19.95
C LEU A 175 -5.99 5.06 -19.67
N LEU A 176 -6.25 3.78 -19.94
CA LEU A 176 -5.28 2.68 -19.74
C LEU A 176 -4.25 2.57 -20.86
N GLY A 177 -4.61 3.02 -22.08
CA GLY A 177 -3.73 2.98 -23.24
C GLY A 177 -2.76 4.16 -23.35
N ARG A 178 -2.98 5.24 -22.59
CA ARG A 178 -2.11 6.39 -22.60
C ARG A 178 -0.89 6.12 -21.72
N LYS A 179 0.29 6.03 -22.33
CA LYS A 179 1.55 6.03 -21.56
C LYS A 179 1.58 7.31 -20.74
N PRO A 180 1.91 7.23 -19.42
CA PRO A 180 2.15 8.42 -18.61
C PRO A 180 3.10 9.35 -19.36
N GLY A 181 2.83 10.65 -19.38
CA GLY A 181 3.80 11.61 -19.85
C GLY A 181 5.07 11.45 -19.02
N ALA A 182 6.25 11.60 -19.62
CA ALA A 182 7.53 11.43 -18.94
C ALA A 182 7.68 12.33 -17.69
N ASP A 183 6.81 13.34 -17.54
CA ASP A 183 6.81 14.32 -16.45
C ASP A 183 5.70 14.10 -15.41
N ASP A 184 4.84 13.08 -15.57
CA ASP A 184 3.75 12.83 -14.63
C ASP A 184 4.28 12.11 -13.37
N PRO A 185 3.99 12.62 -12.18
CA PRO A 185 4.40 11.98 -10.94
C PRO A 185 3.83 10.56 -10.84
N GLN A 186 4.73 9.62 -10.55
CA GLN A 186 4.41 8.21 -10.38
C GLN A 186 5.12 7.67 -9.15
N TRP A 187 4.40 6.90 -8.34
CA TRP A 187 4.92 6.24 -7.16
C TRP A 187 4.73 4.73 -7.30
N VAL A 188 5.81 3.99 -7.12
CA VAL A 188 5.81 2.53 -7.20
C VAL A 188 6.35 1.97 -5.89
N ARG A 189 5.67 0.95 -5.36
CA ARG A 189 6.11 0.16 -4.21
C ARG A 189 5.97 -1.31 -4.52
N GLU A 190 6.89 -2.11 -4.01
CA GLU A 190 6.88 -3.55 -4.19
C GLU A 190 7.06 -4.26 -2.86
N ALA A 191 6.41 -5.41 -2.71
CA ALA A 191 6.62 -6.33 -1.61
C ALA A 191 6.78 -7.75 -2.14
N GLY A 192 7.72 -8.49 -1.58
CA GLY A 192 7.92 -9.91 -1.95
C GLY A 192 9.36 -10.38 -1.76
N PRO A 193 9.57 -11.70 -1.84
CA PRO A 193 8.54 -12.72 -2.04
C PRO A 193 7.63 -12.88 -0.82
N LEU A 194 6.32 -13.00 -1.05
CA LEU A 194 5.28 -13.22 -0.05
C LEU A 194 4.64 -14.60 -0.25
N ARG A 195 4.06 -15.17 0.82
CA ARG A 195 3.20 -16.34 0.75
C ARG A 195 1.93 -16.07 1.55
N LEU A 196 0.76 -16.50 1.06
CA LEU A 196 -0.50 -16.27 1.78
C LEU A 196 -0.50 -16.94 3.16
N ALA A 197 0.20 -18.06 3.31
CA ALA A 197 0.33 -18.78 4.58
C ALA A 197 1.06 -17.96 5.67
N ASP A 198 1.96 -17.07 5.27
CA ASP A 198 2.82 -16.28 6.17
C ASP A 198 2.23 -14.89 6.50
N LEU A 199 1.16 -14.49 5.80
CA LEU A 199 0.56 -13.17 5.99
C LEU A 199 -0.32 -13.10 7.22
N VAL A 200 -0.31 -11.94 7.86
CA VAL A 200 -1.23 -11.64 8.97
C VAL A 200 -2.65 -11.63 8.44
N ARG A 201 -3.51 -12.49 9.03
CA ARG A 201 -4.93 -12.50 8.72
C ARG A 201 -5.65 -11.36 9.44
N THR A 202 -6.39 -10.60 8.69
CA THR A 202 -7.31 -9.60 9.22
C THR A 202 -8.75 -10.09 9.05
N PRO A 203 -9.66 -9.83 10.01
CA PRO A 203 -11.07 -10.14 9.81
C PRO A 203 -11.59 -9.39 8.59
N GLY A 204 -12.26 -10.11 7.69
CA GLY A 204 -12.83 -9.53 6.46
C GLY A 204 -13.73 -8.33 6.78
N ARG A 205 -13.56 -7.24 6.05
CA ARG A 205 -14.34 -6.00 6.22
C ARG A 205 -15.86 -6.16 5.98
N GLY A 206 -16.32 -7.34 5.53
CA GLY A 206 -17.74 -7.66 5.26
C GLY A 206 -18.57 -8.00 6.50
N ALA A 207 -18.00 -8.18 7.70
CA ALA A 207 -18.71 -8.66 8.87
C ALA A 207 -19.32 -7.56 9.77
N ARG A 208 -19.40 -6.31 9.32
CA ARG A 208 -20.12 -5.23 10.03
C ARG A 208 -21.39 -4.83 9.29
N THR A 209 -22.36 -5.73 9.27
CA THR A 209 -23.78 -5.40 9.08
C THR A 209 -24.50 -5.94 10.31
N GLY A 210 -24.77 -5.07 11.24
CA GLY A 210 -25.64 -5.25 12.37
C GLY A 210 -26.15 -3.90 12.79
#